data_06780986a38aa84d2b480e8645024b97
#
_entry.id   06780986a38aa84d2b480e8645024b97
#
_cell.length_a   1.000
_cell.length_b   1.000
_cell.length_c   1.000
_cell.angle_alpha   90.00
_cell.angle_beta   90.00
_cell.angle_gamma   90.00
#
_symmetry.space_group_name_H-M   'P 1'
#
loop_
_entity.id
_entity.type
_entity.pdbx_description
1 polymer ?
#
loop_
_entity_poly.entity_id
_entity_poly.type
_entity_poly.pdbx_seq_one_letter_code
_entity_poly.pdbx_strand_id
1 'polypeptide(L)'
;MLRFFSSKILFVFFLTQNLFADKIPDLHDYIDSNAQYFLTVIKEEGSNYDENPEEFKERLKNIWEPMVDVKVVSRLILSSEIYAAATESQKKLFEERTKKLLLDTYVSTLLEFDNYQIITDEDIKVNNKTFEVSVNFFSDSNSFVTKLTVYKNSLGQYRIVNIIVDGINLGLIFRNQFQDAYLENNSNLDVAIESWKPTTL
;
A
#
# COMPACT_ATOMS: atom_id res chain seq x y z
N MET A 1 27.67 -22.25 -74.24
CA MET A 1 26.52 -21.41 -73.86
C MET A 1 26.08 -21.87 -72.51
N LEU A 2 26.69 -21.35 -71.41
CA LEU A 2 26.33 -21.70 -70.04
C LEU A 2 25.38 -20.69 -69.50
N ARG A 3 24.18 -21.07 -69.06
CA ARG A 3 23.22 -20.29 -68.38
C ARG A 3 23.45 -20.37 -66.87
N PHE A 4 23.87 -19.27 -66.24
CA PHE A 4 23.93 -19.10 -64.79
C PHE A 4 22.52 -18.89 -64.22
N PHE A 5 22.06 -19.83 -63.39
CA PHE A 5 20.88 -19.68 -62.57
C PHE A 5 21.29 -18.97 -61.29
N SER A 6 20.90 -17.68 -61.16
CA SER A 6 21.08 -16.92 -59.94
C SER A 6 19.96 -17.28 -58.97
N SER A 7 20.28 -18.06 -57.93
CA SER A 7 19.38 -18.38 -56.83
C SER A 7 19.35 -17.18 -55.86
N LYS A 8 18.24 -16.41 -55.86
CA LYS A 8 17.98 -15.39 -54.84
C LYS A 8 17.48 -16.09 -53.57
N ILE A 9 18.37 -16.25 -52.59
CA ILE A 9 18.02 -16.69 -51.26
C ILE A 9 17.32 -15.51 -50.57
N LEU A 10 16.01 -15.60 -50.40
CA LEU A 10 15.18 -14.66 -49.62
C LEU A 10 15.40 -14.97 -48.13
N PHE A 11 16.21 -14.16 -47.46
CA PHE A 11 16.43 -14.24 -46.00
C PHE A 11 15.22 -13.63 -45.33
N VAL A 12 14.27 -14.49 -44.91
CA VAL A 12 13.14 -14.07 -44.08
C VAL A 12 13.66 -13.85 -42.66
N PHE A 13 13.86 -12.57 -42.29
CA PHE A 13 14.20 -12.18 -40.93
C PHE A 13 12.94 -12.34 -40.09
N PHE A 14 12.80 -13.47 -39.37
CA PHE A 14 11.82 -13.60 -38.32
C PHE A 14 12.21 -12.63 -37.18
N LEU A 15 11.61 -11.43 -37.17
CA LEU A 15 11.55 -10.59 -36.02
C LEU A 15 10.72 -11.32 -34.94
N THR A 16 11.41 -12.11 -34.12
CA THR A 16 10.82 -12.51 -32.82
C THR A 16 10.62 -11.25 -32.02
N GLN A 17 9.43 -10.71 -32.07
CA GLN A 17 8.98 -9.76 -31.04
C GLN A 17 9.00 -10.54 -29.73
N ASN A 18 10.07 -10.36 -28.96
CA ASN A 18 10.03 -10.65 -27.54
C ASN A 18 8.94 -9.73 -26.96
N LEU A 19 7.72 -10.24 -26.84
CA LEU A 19 6.75 -9.75 -25.91
C LEU A 19 7.39 -9.87 -24.54
N PHE A 20 8.05 -8.82 -24.11
CA PHE A 20 8.37 -8.64 -22.71
C PHE A 20 7.00 -8.56 -22.02
N ALA A 21 6.51 -9.68 -21.51
CA ALA A 21 5.54 -9.67 -20.45
C ALA A 21 6.15 -8.74 -19.41
N ASP A 22 5.47 -7.62 -19.11
CA ASP A 22 5.85 -6.74 -18.02
C ASP A 22 6.07 -7.61 -16.79
N LYS A 23 7.32 -7.70 -16.35
CA LYS A 23 7.67 -8.56 -15.22
C LYS A 23 6.97 -7.99 -13.98
N ILE A 24 5.91 -8.67 -13.54
CA ILE A 24 5.37 -8.51 -12.18
C ILE A 24 6.46 -8.67 -11.08
N PRO A 25 7.63 -9.33 -11.32
CA PRO A 25 8.76 -9.33 -10.37
C PRO A 25 9.10 -7.96 -9.79
N ASP A 26 9.02 -6.90 -10.58
CA ASP A 26 9.29 -5.54 -10.09
C ASP A 26 8.35 -5.12 -8.95
N LEU A 27 7.10 -5.61 -8.94
CA LEU A 27 6.15 -5.35 -7.85
C LEU A 27 6.46 -6.19 -6.61
N HIS A 28 6.78 -7.49 -6.79
CA HIS A 28 7.20 -8.34 -5.69
C HIS A 28 8.40 -7.74 -4.97
N ASP A 29 9.49 -7.47 -5.71
CA ASP A 29 10.74 -6.93 -5.17
C ASP A 29 10.51 -5.57 -4.49
N TYR A 30 9.65 -4.72 -5.06
CA TYR A 30 9.29 -3.44 -4.47
C TYR A 30 8.59 -3.60 -3.12
N ILE A 31 7.59 -4.47 -3.03
CA ILE A 31 6.86 -4.71 -1.78
C ILE A 31 7.77 -5.41 -0.77
N ASP A 32 8.46 -6.49 -1.17
CA ASP A 32 9.30 -7.27 -0.27
C ASP A 32 10.42 -6.41 0.34
N SER A 33 11.17 -5.70 -0.49
CA SER A 33 12.29 -4.87 -0.02
C SER A 33 11.85 -3.82 1.01
N ASN A 34 10.70 -3.15 0.76
CA ASN A 34 10.17 -2.15 1.69
C ASN A 34 9.61 -2.80 2.96
N ALA A 35 8.95 -3.96 2.87
CA ALA A 35 8.44 -4.70 4.03
C ALA A 35 9.58 -5.19 4.92
N GLN A 36 10.64 -5.75 4.33
CA GLN A 36 11.84 -6.18 5.07
C GLN A 36 12.53 -4.98 5.74
N TYR A 37 12.67 -3.85 5.02
CA TYR A 37 13.28 -2.65 5.60
C TYR A 37 12.43 -2.08 6.74
N PHE A 38 11.10 -2.06 6.58
CA PHE A 38 10.17 -1.63 7.64
C PHE A 38 10.33 -2.49 8.90
N LEU A 39 10.39 -3.82 8.74
CA LEU A 39 10.61 -4.74 9.85
C LEU A 39 11.99 -4.57 10.48
N THR A 40 13.02 -4.28 9.69
CA THR A 40 14.38 -4.00 10.19
C THR A 40 14.38 -2.79 11.11
N VAL A 41 13.72 -1.69 10.73
CA VAL A 41 13.59 -0.50 11.58
C VAL A 41 12.85 -0.82 12.88
N ILE A 42 11.78 -1.62 12.84
CA ILE A 42 11.07 -2.06 14.05
C ILE A 42 12.01 -2.83 14.99
N LYS A 43 12.79 -3.78 14.47
CA LYS A 43 13.71 -4.62 15.26
C LYS A 43 14.87 -3.84 15.86
N GLU A 44 15.45 -2.93 15.10
CA GLU A 44 16.67 -2.23 15.51
C GLU A 44 16.39 -1.01 16.39
N GLU A 45 15.31 -0.30 16.12
CA GLU A 45 15.00 0.99 16.74
C GLU A 45 13.80 0.92 17.71
N GLY A 46 12.94 -0.11 17.61
CA GLY A 46 11.72 -0.22 18.43
C GLY A 46 11.98 -0.28 19.93
N SER A 47 13.12 -0.87 20.37
CA SER A 47 13.50 -0.91 21.79
C SER A 47 13.76 0.48 22.40
N ASN A 48 14.06 1.48 21.56
CA ASN A 48 14.33 2.86 21.97
C ASN A 48 13.11 3.79 21.77
N TYR A 49 11.96 3.21 21.46
CA TYR A 49 10.74 3.99 21.16
C TYR A 49 10.35 4.95 22.30
N ASP A 50 10.42 4.50 23.54
CA ASP A 50 10.05 5.32 24.70
C ASP A 50 10.98 6.54 24.89
N GLU A 51 12.23 6.46 24.42
CA GLU A 51 13.18 7.56 24.49
C GLU A 51 12.99 8.57 23.34
N ASN A 52 12.68 8.08 22.12
CA ASN A 52 12.60 8.90 20.91
C ASN A 52 11.39 8.52 20.03
N PRO A 53 10.13 8.66 20.53
CA PRO A 53 8.96 8.18 19.79
C PRO A 53 8.72 8.90 18.46
N GLU A 54 9.00 10.20 18.38
CA GLU A 54 8.77 10.96 17.15
C GLU A 54 9.81 10.64 16.07
N GLU A 55 11.06 10.37 16.43
CA GLU A 55 12.10 9.95 15.50
C GLU A 55 11.78 8.58 14.90
N PHE A 56 11.39 7.63 15.74
CA PHE A 56 10.98 6.29 15.29
C PHE A 56 9.77 6.36 14.33
N LYS A 57 8.73 7.13 14.68
CA LYS A 57 7.57 7.34 13.80
C LYS A 57 7.96 7.96 12.47
N GLU A 58 8.83 8.96 12.46
CA GLU A 58 9.28 9.59 11.22
C GLU A 58 10.10 8.62 10.35
N ARG A 59 10.88 7.73 10.96
CA ARG A 59 11.58 6.66 10.24
C ARG A 59 10.60 5.72 9.55
N LEU A 60 9.60 5.22 10.28
CA LEU A 60 8.57 4.35 9.70
C LEU A 60 7.76 5.08 8.61
N LYS A 61 7.39 6.34 8.86
CA LYS A 61 6.68 7.17 7.91
C LYS A 61 7.42 7.32 6.58
N ASN A 62 8.74 7.57 6.63
CA ASN A 62 9.57 7.71 5.44
C ASN A 62 9.64 6.44 4.57
N ILE A 63 9.31 5.27 5.13
CA ILE A 63 9.22 4.01 4.39
C ILE A 63 7.84 3.85 3.77
N TRP A 64 6.78 3.97 4.58
CA TRP A 64 5.44 3.63 4.11
C TRP A 64 4.76 4.75 3.29
N GLU A 65 5.02 6.03 3.58
CA GLU A 65 4.36 7.14 2.89
C GLU A 65 4.60 7.13 1.36
N PRO A 66 5.81 6.85 0.86
CA PRO A 66 6.02 6.68 -0.58
C PRO A 66 5.30 5.48 -1.19
N MET A 67 4.96 4.47 -0.39
CA MET A 67 4.28 3.27 -0.86
C MET A 67 2.75 3.43 -0.96
N VAL A 68 2.15 4.31 -0.14
CA VAL A 68 0.70 4.46 -0.01
C VAL A 68 0.20 5.65 -0.82
N ASP A 69 -0.90 5.48 -1.54
CA ASP A 69 -1.63 6.61 -2.11
C ASP A 69 -2.64 7.14 -1.10
N VAL A 70 -2.17 8.01 -0.20
CA VAL A 70 -3.01 8.56 0.87
C VAL A 70 -4.20 9.33 0.31
N LYS A 71 -4.08 9.97 -0.86
CA LYS A 71 -5.19 10.67 -1.51
C LYS A 71 -6.30 9.71 -1.92
N VAL A 72 -5.95 8.57 -2.52
CA VAL A 72 -6.92 7.52 -2.88
C VAL A 72 -7.50 6.88 -1.63
N VAL A 73 -6.68 6.56 -0.62
CA VAL A 73 -7.12 6.00 0.66
C VAL A 73 -8.11 6.96 1.34
N SER A 74 -7.79 8.25 1.45
CA SER A 74 -8.67 9.27 2.05
C SER A 74 -10.00 9.37 1.31
N ARG A 75 -9.99 9.32 -0.01
CA ARG A 75 -11.23 9.28 -0.83
C ARG A 75 -12.07 8.03 -0.54
N LEU A 76 -11.45 6.88 -0.34
CA LEU A 76 -12.14 5.63 -0.01
C LEU A 76 -12.76 5.69 1.40
N ILE A 77 -12.08 6.30 2.36
CA ILE A 77 -12.56 6.47 3.75
C ILE A 77 -13.74 7.46 3.78
N LEU A 78 -13.62 8.62 3.15
CA LEU A 78 -14.68 9.64 3.11
C LEU A 78 -15.95 9.20 2.40
N SER A 79 -15.91 8.14 1.59
CA SER A 79 -16.93 7.77 0.61
C SER A 79 -17.01 8.73 -0.58
N SER A 80 -17.61 8.24 -1.68
CA SER A 80 -17.73 9.06 -2.90
C SER A 80 -18.62 10.30 -2.71
N GLU A 81 -19.65 10.18 -1.88
CA GLU A 81 -20.62 11.26 -1.63
C GLU A 81 -20.00 12.38 -0.80
N ILE A 82 -19.43 12.05 0.36
CA ILE A 82 -18.77 13.03 1.24
C ILE A 82 -17.57 13.67 0.52
N TYR A 83 -16.77 12.85 -0.19
CA TYR A 83 -15.62 13.37 -0.94
C TYR A 83 -16.02 14.35 -2.05
N ALA A 84 -17.15 14.11 -2.74
CA ALA A 84 -17.64 15.01 -3.78
C ALA A 84 -18.15 16.34 -3.21
N ALA A 85 -18.74 16.31 -2.01
CA ALA A 85 -19.25 17.50 -1.32
C ALA A 85 -18.15 18.31 -0.60
N ALA A 86 -17.02 17.67 -0.26
CA ALA A 86 -15.93 18.29 0.47
C ALA A 86 -15.18 19.33 -0.37
N THR A 87 -14.79 20.43 0.28
CA THR A 87 -13.88 21.44 -0.29
C THR A 87 -12.46 20.88 -0.42
N GLU A 88 -11.65 21.48 -1.27
CA GLU A 88 -10.23 21.07 -1.42
C GLU A 88 -9.44 21.25 -0.10
N SER A 89 -9.79 22.24 0.71
CA SER A 89 -9.20 22.45 2.03
C SER A 89 -9.53 21.30 2.98
N GLN A 90 -10.80 20.87 3.03
CA GLN A 90 -11.22 19.74 3.86
C GLN A 90 -10.58 18.43 3.40
N LYS A 91 -10.49 18.18 2.08
CA LYS A 91 -9.80 17.00 1.54
C LYS A 91 -8.34 16.97 1.97
N LYS A 92 -7.63 18.09 1.81
CA LYS A 92 -6.23 18.20 2.20
C LYS A 92 -6.03 18.01 3.72
N LEU A 93 -6.86 18.64 4.53
CA LEU A 93 -6.84 18.47 5.99
C LEU A 93 -7.06 17.01 6.37
N PHE A 94 -8.03 16.33 5.74
CA PHE A 94 -8.31 14.93 5.99
C PHE A 94 -7.14 14.03 5.58
N GLU A 95 -6.51 14.27 4.43
CA GLU A 95 -5.32 13.54 3.98
C GLU A 95 -4.17 13.64 5.00
N GLU A 96 -3.86 14.86 5.46
CA GLU A 96 -2.78 15.08 6.44
C GLU A 96 -3.09 14.42 7.79
N ARG A 97 -4.34 14.54 8.27
CA ARG A 97 -4.74 13.86 9.50
C ARG A 97 -4.72 12.35 9.38
N THR A 98 -5.18 11.79 8.25
CA THR A 98 -5.17 10.35 8.01
C THR A 98 -3.75 9.80 8.10
N LYS A 99 -2.76 10.45 7.49
CA LYS A 99 -1.34 10.06 7.59
C LYS A 99 -0.89 9.93 9.04
N LYS A 100 -1.12 11.00 9.82
CA LYS A 100 -0.70 11.04 11.22
C LYS A 100 -1.44 10.01 12.08
N LEU A 101 -2.76 9.96 11.96
CA LEU A 101 -3.61 9.10 12.79
C LEU A 101 -3.33 7.62 12.57
N LEU A 102 -3.10 7.19 11.32
CA LEU A 102 -2.80 5.78 11.04
C LEU A 102 -1.49 5.36 11.73
N LEU A 103 -0.46 6.18 11.65
CA LEU A 103 0.81 5.87 12.31
C LEU A 103 0.68 5.90 13.84
N ASP A 104 0.08 6.97 14.41
CA ASP A 104 -0.09 7.11 15.86
C ASP A 104 -0.94 5.97 16.46
N THR A 105 -1.94 5.47 15.71
CA THR A 105 -2.82 4.41 16.17
C THR A 105 -2.13 3.05 16.20
N TYR A 106 -1.28 2.76 15.20
CA TYR A 106 -0.73 1.41 15.04
C TYR A 106 0.73 1.26 15.49
N VAL A 107 1.42 2.34 15.86
CA VAL A 107 2.84 2.25 16.23
C VAL A 107 3.09 1.28 17.37
N SER A 108 2.24 1.26 18.40
CA SER A 108 2.38 0.31 19.52
C SER A 108 2.22 -1.15 19.08
N THR A 109 1.25 -1.43 18.20
CA THR A 109 1.08 -2.78 17.62
C THR A 109 2.27 -3.16 16.73
N LEU A 110 2.85 -2.21 16.00
CA LEU A 110 4.03 -2.46 15.17
C LEU A 110 5.25 -2.85 16.00
N LEU A 111 5.39 -2.33 17.22
CA LEU A 111 6.48 -2.70 18.14
C LEU A 111 6.43 -4.18 18.57
N GLU A 112 5.25 -4.80 18.56
CA GLU A 112 5.09 -6.23 18.86
C GLU A 112 5.64 -7.15 17.76
N PHE A 113 6.06 -6.59 16.60
CA PHE A 113 6.56 -7.36 15.45
C PHE A 113 8.08 -7.53 15.45
N ASP A 114 8.76 -7.20 16.53
CA ASP A 114 10.22 -7.29 16.66
C ASP A 114 10.78 -8.72 16.43
N ASN A 115 10.00 -9.75 16.78
CA ASN A 115 10.37 -11.17 16.62
C ASN A 115 9.76 -11.83 15.38
N TYR A 116 9.03 -11.07 14.52
CA TYR A 116 8.44 -11.62 13.32
C TYR A 116 9.43 -11.73 12.15
N GLN A 117 9.12 -12.62 11.23
CA GLN A 117 9.73 -12.74 9.91
C GLN A 117 8.65 -12.44 8.86
N ILE A 118 9.09 -12.00 7.69
CA ILE A 118 8.20 -11.66 6.57
C ILE A 118 8.59 -12.49 5.36
N ILE A 119 7.57 -13.03 4.66
CA ILE A 119 7.70 -13.61 3.33
C ILE A 119 6.62 -12.99 2.45
N THR A 120 7.03 -12.35 1.37
CA THR A 120 6.14 -11.85 0.32
C THR A 120 5.89 -12.97 -0.68
N ASP A 121 4.63 -13.25 -1.01
CA ASP A 121 4.27 -14.27 -2.00
C ASP A 121 4.67 -13.83 -3.40
N GLU A 122 5.25 -14.75 -4.16
CA GLU A 122 5.55 -14.52 -5.59
C GLU A 122 4.28 -14.55 -6.47
N ASP A 123 3.21 -15.23 -6.00
CA ASP A 123 1.94 -15.32 -6.73
C ASP A 123 1.09 -14.08 -6.54
N ILE A 124 1.31 -13.08 -7.39
CA ILE A 124 0.57 -11.82 -7.40
C ILE A 124 -0.70 -11.97 -8.24
N LYS A 125 -1.87 -11.76 -7.61
CA LYS A 125 -3.14 -11.80 -8.30
C LYS A 125 -3.43 -10.49 -9.00
N VAL A 126 -3.77 -10.57 -10.28
CA VAL A 126 -4.14 -9.41 -11.10
C VAL A 126 -5.66 -9.27 -11.16
N ASN A 127 -6.18 -8.13 -10.69
CA ASN A 127 -7.59 -7.79 -10.69
C ASN A 127 -7.83 -6.50 -11.50
N ASN A 128 -8.09 -6.60 -12.79
CA ASN A 128 -8.24 -5.45 -13.70
C ASN A 128 -7.00 -4.53 -13.68
N LYS A 129 -7.11 -3.40 -12.96
CA LYS A 129 -6.05 -2.37 -12.84
C LYS A 129 -5.32 -2.42 -11.51
N THR A 130 -5.62 -3.41 -10.67
CA THR A 130 -5.00 -3.57 -9.34
C THR A 130 -4.33 -4.93 -9.22
N PHE A 131 -3.41 -5.00 -8.27
CA PHE A 131 -2.70 -6.21 -7.89
C PHE A 131 -3.01 -6.53 -6.43
N GLU A 132 -3.20 -7.79 -6.10
CA GLU A 132 -3.23 -8.26 -4.72
C GLU A 132 -1.90 -8.95 -4.44
N VAL A 133 -1.13 -8.41 -3.50
CA VAL A 133 0.14 -8.96 -3.03
C VAL A 133 -0.04 -9.44 -1.60
N SER A 134 0.27 -10.69 -1.33
CA SER A 134 0.23 -11.26 0.02
C SER A 134 1.60 -11.14 0.69
N VAL A 135 1.59 -10.65 1.92
CA VAL A 135 2.78 -10.58 2.80
C VAL A 135 2.46 -11.40 4.04
N ASN A 136 3.20 -12.48 4.24
CA ASN A 136 3.03 -13.40 5.35
C ASN A 136 3.95 -13.00 6.50
N PHE A 137 3.38 -12.83 7.67
CA PHE A 137 4.08 -12.55 8.91
C PHE A 137 4.05 -13.79 9.79
N PHE A 138 5.18 -14.17 10.36
CA PHE A 138 5.25 -15.33 11.24
C PHE A 138 6.33 -15.17 12.31
N SER A 139 6.02 -15.67 13.49
CA SER A 139 6.90 -15.83 14.63
C SER A 139 6.81 -17.26 15.14
N ASP A 140 7.51 -17.59 16.22
CA ASP A 140 7.45 -18.93 16.84
C ASP A 140 6.05 -19.31 17.33
N SER A 141 5.21 -18.34 17.65
CA SER A 141 3.87 -18.56 18.27
C SER A 141 2.71 -18.13 17.40
N ASN A 142 2.89 -17.23 16.45
CA ASN A 142 1.80 -16.62 15.68
C ASN A 142 2.17 -16.49 14.22
N SER A 143 1.13 -16.51 13.37
CA SER A 143 1.25 -16.15 11.95
C SER A 143 -0.01 -15.46 11.48
N PHE A 144 0.11 -14.50 10.57
CA PHE A 144 -1.01 -13.85 9.90
C PHE A 144 -0.62 -13.42 8.48
N VAL A 145 -1.64 -13.21 7.65
CA VAL A 145 -1.46 -12.80 6.26
C VAL A 145 -2.00 -11.39 6.07
N THR A 146 -1.16 -10.53 5.52
CA THR A 146 -1.57 -9.20 5.07
C THR A 146 -1.67 -9.19 3.55
N LYS A 147 -2.83 -8.82 3.01
CA LYS A 147 -3.04 -8.64 1.58
C LYS A 147 -3.08 -7.16 1.25
N LEU A 148 -2.20 -6.75 0.37
CA LEU A 148 -2.07 -5.38 -0.10
C LEU A 148 -2.79 -5.23 -1.44
N THR A 149 -3.71 -4.28 -1.56
CA THR A 149 -4.24 -3.87 -2.87
C THR A 149 -3.36 -2.76 -3.41
N VAL A 150 -2.69 -3.04 -4.53
CA VAL A 150 -1.72 -2.16 -5.17
C VAL A 150 -2.21 -1.78 -6.56
N TYR A 151 -1.92 -0.57 -7.02
CA TYR A 151 -2.11 -0.16 -8.41
C TYR A 151 -0.86 0.57 -8.93
N LYS A 152 -0.76 0.69 -10.24
CA LYS A 152 0.31 1.47 -10.88
C LYS A 152 -0.26 2.82 -11.28
N ASN A 153 0.28 3.92 -10.73
CA ASN A 153 -0.19 5.27 -11.02
C ASN A 153 0.25 5.74 -12.43
N SER A 154 -0.18 6.92 -12.85
CA SER A 154 0.15 7.49 -14.17
C SER A 154 1.65 7.75 -14.39
N LEU A 155 2.44 7.77 -13.32
CA LEU A 155 3.89 7.90 -13.35
C LEU A 155 4.60 6.53 -13.40
N GLY A 156 3.84 5.44 -13.47
CA GLY A 156 4.39 4.08 -13.46
C GLY A 156 4.82 3.58 -12.08
N GLN A 157 4.46 4.26 -11.00
CA GLN A 157 4.84 3.89 -9.63
C GLN A 157 3.76 3.03 -8.99
N TYR A 158 4.17 1.99 -8.26
CA TYR A 158 3.27 1.17 -7.45
C TYR A 158 2.83 1.93 -6.20
N ARG A 159 1.51 1.85 -5.88
CA ARG A 159 0.90 2.50 -4.74
C ARG A 159 -0.11 1.58 -4.07
N ILE A 160 -0.01 1.42 -2.77
CA ILE A 160 -0.96 0.69 -1.94
C ILE A 160 -2.18 1.57 -1.69
N VAL A 161 -3.37 1.01 -1.85
CA VAL A 161 -4.64 1.71 -1.63
C VAL A 161 -5.55 1.01 -0.62
N ASN A 162 -5.25 -0.23 -0.26
CA ASN A 162 -5.99 -0.96 0.77
C ASN A 162 -5.13 -2.06 1.39
N ILE A 163 -5.43 -2.40 2.64
CA ILE A 163 -4.78 -3.44 3.41
C ILE A 163 -5.86 -4.32 4.04
N ILE A 164 -5.69 -5.64 3.92
CA ILE A 164 -6.54 -6.65 4.55
C ILE A 164 -5.64 -7.53 5.42
N VAL A 165 -5.88 -7.57 6.72
CA VAL A 165 -5.13 -8.38 7.68
C VAL A 165 -6.01 -9.51 8.16
N ASP A 166 -5.62 -10.76 7.93
CA ASP A 166 -6.41 -11.97 8.27
C ASP A 166 -7.87 -11.91 7.83
N GLY A 167 -8.12 -11.36 6.64
CA GLY A 167 -9.47 -11.19 6.10
C GLY A 167 -10.20 -9.94 6.57
N ILE A 168 -9.65 -9.19 7.52
CA ILE A 168 -10.21 -7.93 8.02
C ILE A 168 -9.76 -6.77 7.13
N ASN A 169 -10.71 -6.12 6.47
CA ASN A 169 -10.45 -5.02 5.56
C ASN A 169 -10.34 -3.67 6.30
N LEU A 170 -9.11 -3.18 6.49
CA LEU A 170 -8.85 -1.95 7.26
C LEU A 170 -9.48 -0.71 6.60
N GLY A 171 -9.42 -0.60 5.27
CA GLY A 171 -10.02 0.52 4.55
C GLY A 171 -11.53 0.60 4.76
N LEU A 172 -12.22 -0.55 4.82
CA LEU A 172 -13.66 -0.61 5.10
C LEU A 172 -13.96 -0.23 6.55
N ILE A 173 -13.15 -0.70 7.51
CA ILE A 173 -13.30 -0.34 8.93
C ILE A 173 -13.15 1.17 9.13
N PHE A 174 -12.09 1.76 8.60
CA PHE A 174 -11.88 3.21 8.71
C PHE A 174 -13.00 4.02 8.08
N ARG A 175 -13.51 3.55 6.94
CA ARG A 175 -14.67 4.17 6.30
C ARG A 175 -15.90 4.13 7.19
N ASN A 176 -16.21 3.00 7.80
CA ASN A 176 -17.36 2.87 8.69
C ASN A 176 -17.20 3.75 9.92
N GLN A 177 -16.04 3.70 10.59
CA GLN A 177 -15.73 4.56 11.75
C GLN A 177 -15.82 6.06 11.42
N PHE A 178 -15.35 6.46 10.22
CA PHE A 178 -15.47 7.86 9.81
C PHE A 178 -16.93 8.25 9.51
N GLN A 179 -17.71 7.38 8.89
CA GLN A 179 -19.13 7.62 8.65
C GLN A 179 -19.91 7.76 9.95
N ASP A 180 -19.62 6.92 10.96
CA ASP A 180 -20.22 7.04 12.29
C ASP A 180 -19.87 8.38 12.93
N ALA A 181 -18.58 8.78 12.92
CA ALA A 181 -18.14 10.08 13.42
C ALA A 181 -18.81 11.25 12.68
N TYR A 182 -19.01 11.14 11.36
CA TYR A 182 -19.68 12.16 10.56
C TYR A 182 -21.16 12.31 10.95
N LEU A 183 -21.87 11.21 11.15
CA LEU A 183 -23.28 11.22 11.58
C LEU A 183 -23.43 11.73 13.02
N GLU A 184 -22.59 11.29 13.94
CA GLU A 184 -22.58 11.75 15.35
C GLU A 184 -22.33 13.25 15.47
N ASN A 185 -21.61 13.84 14.52
CA ASN A 185 -21.36 15.28 14.45
C ASN A 185 -22.38 16.03 13.57
N ASN A 186 -23.60 15.52 13.44
CA ASN A 186 -24.69 16.14 12.66
C ASN A 186 -24.30 16.44 11.19
N SER A 187 -23.53 15.56 10.60
CA SER A 187 -23.00 15.70 9.24
C SER A 187 -22.14 16.96 9.01
N ASN A 188 -21.54 17.47 10.07
CA ASN A 188 -20.56 18.55 9.99
C ASN A 188 -19.18 17.95 9.69
N LEU A 189 -18.72 18.13 8.45
CA LEU A 189 -17.49 17.52 7.96
C LEU A 189 -16.25 18.04 8.70
N ASP A 190 -16.17 19.32 9.01
CA ASP A 190 -15.01 19.89 9.71
C ASP A 190 -14.87 19.29 11.12
N VAL A 191 -15.97 19.20 11.85
CA VAL A 191 -15.99 18.61 13.19
C VAL A 191 -15.69 17.10 13.12
N ALA A 192 -16.27 16.40 12.14
CA ALA A 192 -15.99 14.98 11.95
C ALA A 192 -14.51 14.71 11.63
N ILE A 193 -13.90 15.53 10.76
CA ILE A 193 -12.46 15.43 10.45
C ILE A 193 -11.62 15.64 11.72
N GLU A 194 -11.97 16.59 12.56
CA GLU A 194 -11.24 16.90 13.79
C GLU A 194 -11.41 15.85 14.88
N SER A 195 -12.62 15.30 15.03
CA SER A 195 -12.94 14.34 16.10
C SER A 195 -12.60 12.89 15.76
N TRP A 196 -12.54 12.53 14.47
CA TRP A 196 -12.29 11.15 14.05
C TRP A 196 -10.93 10.64 14.52
N LYS A 197 -10.97 9.49 15.18
CA LYS A 197 -9.78 8.72 15.59
C LYS A 197 -10.02 7.26 15.20
N PRO A 198 -9.18 6.70 14.31
CA PRO A 198 -9.25 5.27 14.05
C PRO A 198 -8.97 4.50 15.34
N THR A 199 -9.74 3.43 15.55
CA THR A 199 -9.50 2.50 16.65
C THR A 199 -8.75 1.27 16.13
N THR A 200 -7.89 0.71 16.98
CA THR A 200 -7.24 -0.60 16.71
C THR A 200 -8.29 -1.71 16.65
N LEU A 201 -7.94 -2.79 15.96
CA LEU A 201 -8.74 -4.01 15.83
C LEU A 201 -8.78 -4.79 17.14
#